data_84dff4661ed2cdb57843c650d76c3be5
#
_entry.id   84dff4661ed2cdb57843c650d76c3be5
#
_cell.length_a   1.000
_cell.length_b   1.000
_cell.length_c   1.000
_cell.angle_alpha   90.00
_cell.angle_beta   90.00
_cell.angle_gamma   90.00
#
_symmetry.space_group_name_H-M   'P 1'
#
loop_
_entity.id
_entity.type
_entity.pdbx_description
1 polymer ?
#
loop_
_entity_poly.entity_id
_entity_poly.type
_entity_poly.pdbx_seq_one_letter_code
_entity_poly.pdbx_strand_id
1 'polypeptide(L)' 'MRVSYNKLWKLLIDKGMKKMDLLEAIEMSPNTLAKLGRNEDVSMDVLKRICAYLQCDVGDIMEMIPEEENSTM' A
#
# COMPACT_ATOMS: atom_id res chain seq x y z
N MET A 1 5.86 -15.64 1.16
CA MET A 1 5.57 -14.34 1.80
C MET A 1 4.50 -13.62 1.02
N ARG A 2 3.75 -12.78 1.66
CA ARG A 2 2.76 -11.94 1.00
C ARG A 2 2.93 -10.51 1.48
N VAL A 3 2.41 -9.57 0.71
CA VAL A 3 2.55 -8.17 1.04
C VAL A 3 1.30 -7.71 1.79
N SER A 4 1.48 -6.76 2.70
CA SER A 4 0.36 -6.09 3.36
C SER A 4 0.56 -4.59 3.24
N TYR A 5 -0.52 -3.87 2.94
CA TYR A 5 -0.50 -2.41 2.86
C TYR A 5 -1.26 -1.77 4.03
N ASN A 6 -1.44 -2.51 5.11
CA ASN A 6 -2.17 -1.96 6.26
C ASN A 6 -1.55 -0.69 6.80
N LYS A 7 -0.22 -0.61 6.73
CA LYS A 7 0.47 0.60 7.18
C LYS A 7 0.09 1.81 6.34
N LEU A 8 -0.13 1.60 5.05
CA LEU A 8 -0.55 2.69 4.16
C LEU A 8 -1.90 3.25 4.61
N TRP A 9 -2.85 2.33 4.90
CA TRP A 9 -4.18 2.78 5.30
C TRP A 9 -4.14 3.52 6.62
N LYS A 10 -3.33 3.07 7.56
CA LYS A 10 -3.18 3.79 8.83
C LYS A 10 -2.56 5.16 8.61
N LEU A 11 -1.56 5.25 7.74
CA LEU A 11 -0.93 6.53 7.47
C LEU A 11 -1.91 7.51 6.83
N LEU A 12 -2.76 7.05 5.92
CA LEU A 12 -3.78 7.90 5.33
C LEU A 12 -4.74 8.40 6.39
N ILE A 13 -5.17 7.53 7.29
CA ILE A 13 -6.07 7.93 8.37
C ILE A 13 -5.42 9.01 9.22
N ASP A 14 -4.13 8.82 9.57
CA ASP A 14 -3.41 9.79 10.38
C ASP A 14 -3.30 11.15 9.67
N LYS A 15 -3.28 11.15 8.35
CA LYS A 15 -3.21 12.38 7.58
C LYS A 15 -4.58 12.93 7.20
N GLY A 16 -5.65 12.28 7.63
CA GLY A 16 -7.00 12.72 7.32
C GLY A 16 -7.37 12.53 5.87
N MET A 17 -6.76 11.56 5.19
CA MET A 17 -7.01 11.32 3.77
C MET A 17 -7.82 10.07 3.56
N LYS A 18 -8.62 10.06 2.49
CA LYS A 18 -9.34 8.89 2.06
C LYS A 18 -8.56 8.21 0.94
N LYS A 19 -8.87 6.94 0.68
CA LYS A 19 -8.23 6.20 -0.41
C LYS A 19 -8.39 6.90 -1.75
N MET A 20 -9.57 7.48 -2.00
CA MET A 20 -9.81 8.19 -3.25
C MET A 20 -8.96 9.43 -3.36
N ASP A 21 -8.64 10.07 -2.24
CA ASP A 21 -7.76 11.23 -2.26
C ASP A 21 -6.38 10.85 -2.77
N LEU A 22 -5.88 9.70 -2.34
CA LEU A 22 -4.58 9.20 -2.78
C LEU A 22 -4.63 8.87 -4.27
N LEU A 23 -5.69 8.20 -4.69
CA LEU A 23 -5.85 7.83 -6.09
C LEU A 23 -5.76 9.05 -6.99
N GLU A 24 -6.46 10.12 -6.63
CA GLU A 24 -6.46 11.33 -7.42
C GLU A 24 -5.12 12.06 -7.37
N ALA A 25 -4.51 12.08 -6.20
CA ALA A 25 -3.26 12.83 -6.00
C ALA A 25 -2.11 12.28 -6.84
N ILE A 26 -2.02 10.98 -6.99
CA ILE A 26 -0.94 10.37 -7.77
C ILE A 26 -1.42 9.81 -9.11
N GLU A 27 -2.67 10.08 -9.46
CA GLU A 27 -3.24 9.66 -10.74
C GLU A 27 -3.15 8.15 -10.94
N MET A 28 -3.47 7.41 -9.89
CA MET A 28 -3.45 5.97 -9.93
C MET A 28 -4.76 5.47 -10.51
N SER A 29 -4.75 4.35 -11.22
CA SER A 29 -5.99 3.78 -11.75
C SER A 29 -6.82 3.17 -10.64
N PRO A 30 -8.15 3.11 -10.79
CA PRO A 30 -8.99 2.41 -9.81
C PRO A 30 -8.60 0.95 -9.64
N ASN A 31 -8.13 0.31 -10.71
CA ASN A 31 -7.71 -1.08 -10.65
C ASN A 31 -6.51 -1.25 -9.74
N THR A 32 -5.57 -0.32 -9.79
CA THR A 32 -4.40 -0.33 -8.91
C THR A 32 -4.82 -0.14 -7.45
N LEU A 33 -5.76 0.77 -7.21
CA LEU A 33 -6.25 0.98 -5.85
C LEU A 33 -6.91 -0.29 -5.32
N ALA A 34 -7.66 -0.99 -6.17
CA ALA A 34 -8.30 -2.24 -5.79
C ALA A 34 -7.26 -3.30 -5.43
N LYS A 35 -6.15 -3.36 -6.17
CA LYS A 35 -5.07 -4.29 -5.85
C LYS A 35 -4.45 -3.98 -4.50
N LEU A 36 -4.24 -2.72 -4.21
CA LEU A 36 -3.73 -2.32 -2.89
C LEU A 36 -4.70 -2.76 -1.80
N GLY A 37 -5.99 -2.61 -2.03
CA GLY A 37 -7.01 -3.01 -1.04
C GLY A 37 -7.06 -4.51 -0.81
N ARG A 38 -6.60 -5.31 -1.78
CA ARG A 38 -6.58 -6.76 -1.66
C ARG A 38 -5.20 -7.30 -1.30
N ASN A 39 -4.26 -6.43 -0.98
CA ASN A 39 -2.87 -6.81 -0.68
C ASN A 39 -2.23 -7.58 -1.83
N GLU A 40 -2.48 -7.12 -3.04
CA GLU A 40 -1.86 -7.71 -4.23
C GLU A 40 -0.67 -6.90 -4.67
N ASP A 41 0.17 -7.49 -5.48
CA ASP A 41 1.37 -6.81 -5.95
C ASP A 41 1.01 -5.64 -6.85
N VAL A 42 1.71 -4.54 -6.68
CA VAL A 42 1.57 -3.38 -7.57
C VAL A 42 2.96 -3.02 -8.09
N SER A 43 3.02 -2.18 -9.10
CA SER A 43 4.30 -1.83 -9.70
C SER A 43 5.14 -0.98 -8.77
N MET A 44 6.45 -1.06 -8.95
CA MET A 44 7.36 -0.22 -8.19
C MET A 44 7.11 1.25 -8.48
N ASP A 45 6.67 1.58 -9.70
CA ASP A 45 6.35 2.95 -10.05
C ASP A 45 5.23 3.52 -9.16
N VAL A 46 4.21 2.72 -8.90
CA VAL A 46 3.13 3.14 -8.01
C VAL A 46 3.66 3.37 -6.60
N LEU A 47 4.51 2.46 -6.12
CA LEU A 47 5.08 2.59 -4.78
C LEU A 47 5.92 3.85 -4.66
N LYS A 48 6.70 4.16 -5.69
CA LYS A 48 7.51 5.38 -5.70
C LYS A 48 6.64 6.64 -5.64
N ARG A 49 5.54 6.64 -6.37
CA ARG A 49 4.64 7.80 -6.37
C ARG A 49 3.97 7.98 -5.02
N ILE A 50 3.55 6.88 -4.39
CA ILE A 50 2.93 6.95 -3.08
C ILE A 50 3.93 7.50 -2.07
N CYS A 51 5.15 6.97 -2.06
CA CYS A 51 6.18 7.41 -1.12
C CYS A 51 6.55 8.87 -1.36
N ALA A 52 6.64 9.29 -2.61
CA ALA A 52 6.95 10.68 -2.93
C ALA A 52 5.86 11.62 -2.44
N TYR A 53 4.60 11.25 -2.67
CA TYR A 53 3.48 12.10 -2.27
C TYR A 53 3.34 12.20 -0.76
N LEU A 54 3.48 11.07 -0.07
CA LEU A 54 3.34 11.03 1.39
C LEU A 54 4.64 11.35 2.12
N GLN A 55 5.73 11.51 1.36
CA GLN A 55 7.06 11.82 1.91
C GLN A 55 7.48 10.81 2.96
N CYS A 56 7.50 9.54 2.55
CA CYS A 56 7.84 8.44 3.44
C CYS A 56 8.61 7.37 2.68
N ASP A 57 9.06 6.36 3.39
CA ASP A 57 9.77 5.24 2.79
C ASP A 57 8.82 4.08 2.59
N VAL A 58 9.22 3.10 1.79
CA VAL A 58 8.37 1.96 1.48
C VAL A 58 8.00 1.18 2.74
N GLY A 59 8.88 1.10 3.72
CA GLY A 59 8.57 0.42 4.98
C GLY A 59 7.50 1.11 5.80
N ASP A 60 7.15 2.35 5.47
CA ASP A 60 6.08 3.08 6.16
C ASP A 60 4.72 2.77 5.57
N ILE A 61 4.66 2.15 4.39
CA ILE A 61 3.39 1.88 3.71
C ILE A 61 3.13 0.40 3.48
N MET A 62 4.13 -0.45 3.57
CA MET A 62 3.93 -1.88 3.33
C MET A 62 4.88 -2.72 4.15
N GLU A 63 4.58 -4.00 4.23
CA GLU A 63 5.47 -4.95 4.89
C GLU A 63 5.26 -6.32 4.28
N MET A 64 6.26 -7.17 4.41
CA MET A 64 6.15 -8.56 3.97
C MET A 64 5.76 -9.42 5.16
N ILE A 65 4.76 -10.28 4.95
CA ILE A 65 4.24 -11.12 6.01
C ILE A 65 4.47 -12.57 5.63
N PRO A 66 5.11 -13.36 6.51
CA PRO A 66 5.26 -14.79 6.19
C PRO A 66 3.91 -15.47 6.20
N GLU A 67 3.79 -16.48 5.34
CA GLU A 67 2.55 -17.23 5.31
C GLU A 67 2.52 -18.18 6.46
N GLU A 68 1.38 -18.22 7.17
CA GLU A 68 1.37 -18.90 8.35
C GLU A 68 1.37 -20.29 8.28
N GLU A 69 0.79 -20.78 7.37
CA GLU A 69 0.65 -22.13 7.26
C GLU A 69 1.85 -22.80 7.22
N ASN A 70 2.69 -22.18 7.01
CA ASN A 70 3.81 -22.80 6.98
C ASN A 70 4.22 -23.24 8.08
N SER A 71 3.60 -22.83 8.75
CA SER A 71 3.93 -23.23 9.77
C SER A 71 3.90 -24.44 10.02
N THR A 72 3.81 -24.83 9.72
CA THR A 72 3.90 -25.79 9.92
C THR A 72 4.58 -26.57 9.81
N MET A 73 4.81 -26.43 9.62
CA MET A 73 5.42 -27.07 9.58
C MET A 73 5.91 -27.36 10.03
#